data_e6acece4e6ef02614b7ddd496e1e8cf7
#
_entry.id   e6acece4e6ef02614b7ddd496e1e8cf7
#
_cell.length_a   1.000
_cell.length_b   1.000
_cell.length_c   1.000
_cell.angle_alpha   90.00
_cell.angle_beta   90.00
_cell.angle_gamma   90.00
#
_symmetry.space_group_name_H-M   'P 1'
#
loop_
_entity.id
_entity.type
_entity.pdbx_description
1 polymer ?
#
loop_
_entity_poly.entity_id
_entity_poly.type
_entity_poly.pdbx_seq_one_letter_code
_entity_poly.pdbx_strand_id
1 'polypeptide(L)'
;MSSGLVVLTLSLLLGLQPIATDLYLPALPALTAGFGAAMSQAQLTLTALLLAFGASQMFWGPLSDRFGRRPILLIGMSAFVVASVGSTFSPSIEQLIVWRAVQGAAMGAGVMCARAIVRDLYQPTEGARMMSKGLTGLGVIACASAPLGGFLSDLMGWRLSLMAVGVFGAITLGVIAWRFEETLAAKNPRALQPSMLLGTWVTIARNPTFWAFGLLATCSYCGLFTFLAASPFVFIQVLGLSKTAYGLIMMTMSASYILGTFICRRLLLVLGVRRTVAVAAGFTLVGGTSMGVMALLGVQSAWAIMLPFYLFMMGHGVHQPCGQSGAVGPFPQAAGAASALAGFVMMIAAFLVGGWLGKSLAAIQAGTGTVLPLTNGIWFWSVMISLTAWTLVQRFGDNRPGPERTAPATATPG
;
A
#
# COMPACT_ATOMS: atom_id res chain seq x y z
N MET A 1 -12.65 25.48 -4.03
CA MET A 1 -11.79 24.78 -5.03
C MET A 1 -12.60 24.19 -6.16
N SER A 2 -12.09 24.18 -7.42
CA SER A 2 -12.75 23.49 -8.54
C SER A 2 -12.63 21.96 -8.41
N SER A 3 -13.62 21.21 -8.94
CA SER A 3 -13.60 19.74 -8.91
C SER A 3 -12.34 19.13 -9.60
N GLY A 4 -11.84 19.81 -10.66
CA GLY A 4 -10.59 19.38 -11.32
C GLY A 4 -9.37 19.51 -10.42
N LEU A 5 -9.27 20.61 -9.65
CA LEU A 5 -8.18 20.79 -8.69
C LEU A 5 -8.23 19.77 -7.55
N VAL A 6 -9.43 19.43 -7.06
CA VAL A 6 -9.59 18.37 -6.05
C VAL A 6 -9.12 17.03 -6.60
N VAL A 7 -9.53 16.64 -7.80
CA VAL A 7 -9.10 15.37 -8.44
C VAL A 7 -7.58 15.35 -8.62
N LEU A 8 -6.98 16.44 -9.11
CA LEU A 8 -5.53 16.56 -9.26
C LEU A 8 -4.82 16.38 -7.90
N THR A 9 -5.28 17.10 -6.86
CA THR A 9 -4.70 17.00 -5.52
C THR A 9 -4.81 15.58 -4.97
N LEU A 10 -5.97 14.93 -5.11
CA LEU A 10 -6.16 13.54 -4.70
C LEU A 10 -5.21 12.59 -5.45
N SER A 11 -5.08 12.76 -6.77
CA SER A 11 -4.19 11.92 -7.59
C SER A 11 -2.73 12.06 -7.18
N LEU A 12 -2.28 13.29 -6.92
CA LEU A 12 -0.91 13.57 -6.47
C LEU A 12 -0.65 13.00 -5.08
N LEU A 13 -1.55 13.24 -4.11
CA LEU A 13 -1.39 12.77 -2.74
C LEU A 13 -1.42 11.24 -2.63
N LEU A 14 -2.35 10.59 -3.33
CA LEU A 14 -2.42 9.13 -3.36
C LEU A 14 -1.27 8.52 -4.17
N GLY A 15 -0.79 9.20 -5.21
CA GLY A 15 0.34 8.81 -6.03
C GLY A 15 1.70 8.86 -5.34
N LEU A 16 1.81 9.48 -4.16
CA LEU A 16 3.06 9.52 -3.38
C LEU A 16 3.59 8.11 -3.07
N GLN A 17 2.70 7.16 -2.77
CA GLN A 17 3.10 5.81 -2.41
C GLN A 17 3.76 5.08 -3.59
N PRO A 18 3.13 4.91 -4.77
CA PRO A 18 3.79 4.23 -5.89
C PRO A 18 5.03 4.99 -6.39
N ILE A 19 5.06 6.30 -6.34
CA ILE A 19 6.27 7.05 -6.69
C ILE A 19 7.41 6.73 -5.70
N ALA A 20 7.13 6.71 -4.40
CA ALA A 20 8.16 6.43 -3.40
C ALA A 20 8.60 4.96 -3.38
N THR A 21 7.77 4.03 -3.82
CA THR A 21 8.07 2.59 -3.84
C THR A 21 8.47 2.09 -5.22
N ASP A 22 7.58 2.17 -6.21
CA ASP A 22 7.72 1.46 -7.48
C ASP A 22 8.78 2.09 -8.40
N LEU A 23 8.91 3.42 -8.38
CA LEU A 23 9.96 4.14 -9.12
C LEU A 23 11.36 3.81 -8.57
N TYR A 24 11.46 3.51 -7.28
CA TYR A 24 12.70 3.15 -6.60
C TYR A 24 13.14 1.69 -6.85
N LEU A 25 12.18 0.75 -7.04
CA LEU A 25 12.46 -0.69 -7.11
C LEU A 25 13.53 -1.08 -8.16
N PRO A 26 13.50 -0.59 -9.42
CA PRO A 26 14.52 -0.96 -10.41
C PRO A 26 15.93 -0.52 -10.02
N ALA A 27 16.04 0.52 -9.18
CA ALA A 27 17.31 1.08 -8.72
C ALA A 27 17.93 0.29 -7.54
N LEU A 28 17.13 -0.54 -6.85
CA LEU A 28 17.49 -1.18 -5.58
C LEU A 28 18.74 -2.07 -5.68
N PRO A 29 18.92 -2.95 -6.70
CA PRO A 29 20.14 -3.74 -6.83
C PRO A 29 21.40 -2.89 -7.04
N ALA A 30 21.32 -1.86 -7.89
CA ALA A 30 22.44 -0.97 -8.17
C ALA A 30 22.83 -0.12 -6.94
N LEU A 31 21.86 0.32 -6.17
CA LEU A 31 22.05 1.02 -4.90
C LEU A 31 22.73 0.12 -3.87
N THR A 32 22.29 -1.12 -3.73
CA THR A 32 22.86 -2.11 -2.81
C THR A 32 24.34 -2.34 -3.14
N ALA A 33 24.66 -2.53 -4.41
CA ALA A 33 26.04 -2.68 -4.87
C ALA A 33 26.86 -1.39 -4.65
N GLY A 34 26.27 -0.23 -4.94
CA GLY A 34 26.93 1.08 -4.83
C GLY A 34 27.33 1.47 -3.40
N PHE A 35 26.60 0.99 -2.40
CA PHE A 35 26.96 1.16 -0.98
C PHE A 35 27.77 -0.03 -0.41
N GLY A 36 27.95 -1.12 -1.16
CA GLY A 36 28.48 -2.36 -0.60
C GLY A 36 27.64 -2.92 0.55
N ALA A 37 26.34 -2.64 0.51
CA ALA A 37 25.43 -2.90 1.62
C ALA A 37 24.97 -4.38 1.66
N ALA A 38 24.68 -4.88 2.85
CA ALA A 38 24.06 -6.19 2.98
C ALA A 38 22.60 -6.19 2.44
N MET A 39 22.14 -7.34 1.96
CA MET A 39 20.77 -7.49 1.45
C MET A 39 19.70 -7.08 2.48
N SER A 40 19.94 -7.35 3.77
CA SER A 40 19.06 -6.93 4.86
C SER A 40 18.94 -5.41 4.98
N GLN A 41 20.04 -4.67 4.77
CA GLN A 41 20.04 -3.21 4.78
C GLN A 41 19.30 -2.66 3.55
N ALA A 42 19.49 -3.28 2.38
CA ALA A 42 18.74 -2.92 1.18
C ALA A 42 17.22 -3.07 1.39
N GLN A 43 16.78 -4.17 1.97
CA GLN A 43 15.36 -4.38 2.30
C GLN A 43 14.85 -3.39 3.35
N LEU A 44 15.69 -2.98 4.31
CA LEU A 44 15.32 -1.96 5.31
C LEU A 44 15.03 -0.60 4.67
N THR A 45 15.65 -0.24 3.55
CA THR A 45 15.33 1.04 2.87
C THR A 45 13.88 1.11 2.40
N LEU A 46 13.29 -0.03 2.05
CA LEU A 46 11.90 -0.12 1.61
C LEU A 46 10.96 -0.32 2.81
N THR A 47 11.30 -1.24 3.71
CA THR A 47 10.43 -1.59 4.83
C THR A 47 10.36 -0.52 5.90
N ALA A 48 11.43 0.24 6.14
CA ALA A 48 11.42 1.38 7.06
C ALA A 48 10.47 2.49 6.56
N LEU A 49 10.47 2.77 5.26
CA LEU A 49 9.51 3.70 4.64
C LEU A 49 8.07 3.23 4.89
N LEU A 50 7.77 1.96 4.60
CA LEU A 50 6.42 1.42 4.73
C LEU A 50 5.96 1.34 6.19
N LEU A 51 6.84 0.92 7.11
CA LEU A 51 6.51 0.88 8.53
C LEU A 51 6.21 2.28 9.09
N ALA A 52 7.07 3.25 8.78
CA ALA A 52 6.86 4.63 9.18
C ALA A 52 5.59 5.23 8.54
N PHE A 53 5.29 4.90 7.29
CA PHE A 53 4.05 5.27 6.62
C PHE A 53 2.81 4.71 7.34
N GLY A 54 2.82 3.42 7.69
CA GLY A 54 1.70 2.80 8.41
C GLY A 54 1.51 3.39 9.81
N ALA A 55 2.59 3.51 10.57
CA ALA A 55 2.57 4.06 11.92
C ALA A 55 2.08 5.52 11.94
N SER A 56 2.56 6.34 11.02
CA SER A 56 2.23 7.77 10.96
C SER A 56 0.76 8.05 10.66
N GLN A 57 0.08 7.16 9.93
CA GLN A 57 -1.35 7.33 9.64
C GLN A 57 -2.22 7.37 10.90
N MET A 58 -1.81 6.67 11.97
CA MET A 58 -2.53 6.68 13.25
C MET A 58 -2.52 8.06 13.91
N PHE A 59 -1.51 8.89 13.62
CA PHE A 59 -1.33 10.22 14.20
C PHE A 59 -1.80 11.34 13.26
N TRP A 60 -1.55 11.24 11.95
CA TRP A 60 -1.88 12.29 11.00
C TRP A 60 -3.39 12.55 10.89
N GLY A 61 -4.23 11.51 11.07
CA GLY A 61 -5.69 11.67 11.11
C GLY A 61 -6.12 12.68 12.19
N PRO A 62 -5.92 12.35 13.48
CA PRO A 62 -6.24 13.23 14.60
C PRO A 62 -5.55 14.60 14.54
N LEU A 63 -4.29 14.66 14.10
CA LEU A 63 -3.57 15.92 13.92
C LEU A 63 -4.26 16.82 12.88
N SER A 64 -4.68 16.25 11.76
CA SER A 64 -5.36 17.00 10.71
C SER A 64 -6.77 17.44 11.11
N ASP A 65 -7.47 16.69 11.98
CA ASP A 65 -8.75 17.08 12.55
C ASP A 65 -8.63 18.23 13.56
N ARG A 66 -7.47 18.35 14.24
CA ARG A 66 -7.21 19.39 15.21
C ARG A 66 -6.67 20.68 14.60
N PHE A 67 -5.72 20.57 13.67
CA PHE A 67 -4.99 21.75 13.15
C PHE A 67 -5.51 22.24 11.79
N GLY A 68 -6.19 21.38 11.04
CA GLY A 68 -6.66 21.62 9.67
C GLY A 68 -5.90 20.79 8.66
N ARG A 69 -6.48 20.61 7.48
CA ARG A 69 -5.89 19.77 6.40
C ARG A 69 -4.69 20.45 5.76
N ARG A 70 -4.83 21.76 5.45
CA ARG A 70 -3.79 22.51 4.74
C ARG A 70 -2.48 22.63 5.52
N PRO A 71 -2.44 23.00 6.81
CA PRO A 71 -1.19 23.04 7.58
C PRO A 71 -0.50 21.66 7.65
N ILE A 72 -1.26 20.60 7.87
CA ILE A 72 -0.71 19.22 7.93
C ILE A 72 -0.16 18.79 6.59
N LEU A 73 -0.82 19.10 5.47
CA LEU A 73 -0.31 18.83 4.13
C LEU A 73 0.99 19.59 3.84
N LEU A 74 1.06 20.88 4.21
CA LEU A 74 2.27 21.67 4.02
C LEU A 74 3.44 21.12 4.81
N ILE A 75 3.25 20.78 6.09
CA ILE A 75 4.28 20.17 6.94
C ILE A 75 4.70 18.80 6.37
N GLY A 76 3.75 17.92 6.08
CA GLY A 76 4.02 16.58 5.57
C GLY A 76 4.74 16.63 4.22
N MET A 77 4.28 17.45 3.27
CA MET A 77 4.90 17.53 1.96
C MET A 77 6.27 18.19 1.99
N SER A 78 6.48 19.21 2.85
CA SER A 78 7.82 19.78 3.05
C SER A 78 8.79 18.76 3.63
N ALA A 79 8.35 17.99 4.64
CA ALA A 79 9.16 16.90 5.20
C ALA A 79 9.45 15.80 4.17
N PHE A 80 8.47 15.47 3.29
CA PHE A 80 8.65 14.50 2.20
C PHE A 80 9.71 14.97 1.20
N VAL A 81 9.68 16.24 0.78
CA VAL A 81 10.67 16.81 -0.14
C VAL A 81 12.06 16.82 0.49
N VAL A 82 12.18 17.29 1.73
CA VAL A 82 13.46 17.31 2.46
C VAL A 82 14.03 15.89 2.59
N ALA A 83 13.19 14.91 2.97
CA ALA A 83 13.61 13.52 3.10
C ALA A 83 14.01 12.91 1.75
N SER A 84 13.35 13.29 0.65
CA SER A 84 13.71 12.84 -0.70
C SER A 84 15.07 13.39 -1.15
N VAL A 85 15.33 14.66 -0.87
CA VAL A 85 16.64 15.29 -1.11
C VAL A 85 17.71 14.61 -0.25
N GLY A 86 17.46 14.43 1.06
CA GLY A 86 18.36 13.71 1.96
C GLY A 86 18.65 12.28 1.49
N SER A 87 17.63 11.57 0.99
CA SER A 87 17.81 10.22 0.41
C SER A 87 18.72 10.23 -0.82
N THR A 88 18.58 11.22 -1.71
CA THR A 88 19.38 11.34 -2.95
C THR A 88 20.85 11.56 -2.66
N PHE A 89 21.15 12.37 -1.65
CA PHE A 89 22.53 12.74 -1.28
C PHE A 89 23.11 11.95 -0.12
N SER A 90 22.45 10.86 0.31
CA SER A 90 22.95 10.01 1.40
C SER A 90 24.32 9.43 1.08
N PRO A 91 25.32 9.61 1.97
CA PRO A 91 26.65 9.02 1.82
C PRO A 91 26.72 7.56 2.28
N SER A 92 25.76 7.09 3.11
CA SER A 92 25.69 5.72 3.61
C SER A 92 24.28 5.15 3.55
N ILE A 93 24.19 3.81 3.59
CA ILE A 93 22.90 3.08 3.57
C ILE A 93 22.08 3.36 4.84
N GLU A 94 22.71 3.52 6.00
CA GLU A 94 22.05 3.82 7.27
C GLU A 94 21.36 5.17 7.22
N GLN A 95 22.05 6.19 6.68
CA GLN A 95 21.44 7.51 6.48
C GLN A 95 20.27 7.44 5.50
N LEU A 96 20.42 6.67 4.42
CA LEU A 96 19.32 6.46 3.48
C LEU A 96 18.11 5.81 4.16
N ILE A 97 18.31 4.79 5.01
CA ILE A 97 17.22 4.13 5.77
C ILE A 97 16.49 5.15 6.65
N VAL A 98 17.22 6.02 7.34
CA VAL A 98 16.61 7.08 8.17
C VAL A 98 15.78 8.05 7.32
N TRP A 99 16.32 8.54 6.21
CA TRP A 99 15.58 9.44 5.31
C TRP A 99 14.35 8.76 4.71
N ARG A 100 14.45 7.47 4.37
CA ARG A 100 13.31 6.68 3.88
C ARG A 100 12.21 6.54 4.96
N ALA A 101 12.58 6.36 6.22
CA ALA A 101 11.61 6.35 7.32
C ALA A 101 10.91 7.71 7.47
N VAL A 102 11.66 8.82 7.44
CA VAL A 102 11.09 10.18 7.48
C VAL A 102 10.17 10.42 6.27
N GLN A 103 10.58 10.00 5.09
CA GLN A 103 9.78 10.09 3.86
C GLN A 103 8.46 9.31 3.96
N GLY A 104 8.50 8.09 4.52
CA GLY A 104 7.31 7.28 4.76
C GLY A 104 6.35 7.93 5.76
N ALA A 105 6.88 8.43 6.89
CA ALA A 105 6.08 9.14 7.88
C ALA A 105 5.42 10.39 7.28
N ALA A 106 6.14 11.15 6.47
CA ALA A 106 5.64 12.35 5.80
C ALA A 106 4.55 12.02 4.74
N MET A 107 4.74 10.94 3.98
CA MET A 107 3.78 10.45 2.99
C MET A 107 2.42 10.11 3.61
N GLY A 108 2.42 9.62 4.86
CA GLY A 108 1.19 9.32 5.61
C GLY A 108 0.26 10.53 5.76
N ALA A 109 0.80 11.74 5.91
CA ALA A 109 0.02 12.97 5.97
C ALA A 109 -0.78 13.19 4.67
N GLY A 110 -0.14 12.99 3.51
CA GLY A 110 -0.78 13.13 2.21
C GLY A 110 -1.94 12.17 2.01
N VAL A 111 -1.71 10.88 2.23
CA VAL A 111 -2.71 9.82 2.02
C VAL A 111 -3.89 9.95 3.00
N MET A 112 -3.64 10.30 4.27
CA MET A 112 -4.70 10.51 5.26
C MET A 112 -5.53 11.75 4.94
N CYS A 113 -4.89 12.87 4.60
CA CYS A 113 -5.60 14.09 4.22
C CYS A 113 -6.40 13.91 2.92
N ALA A 114 -5.92 13.14 1.93
CA ALA A 114 -6.66 12.87 0.71
C ALA A 114 -8.05 12.28 0.98
N ARG A 115 -8.13 11.29 1.89
CA ARG A 115 -9.40 10.69 2.32
C ARG A 115 -10.28 11.67 3.09
N ALA A 116 -9.65 12.48 3.96
CA ALA A 116 -10.36 13.47 4.76
C ALA A 116 -10.95 14.60 3.90
N ILE A 117 -10.22 15.12 2.92
CA ILE A 117 -10.66 16.16 1.98
C ILE A 117 -11.95 15.76 1.26
N VAL A 118 -12.03 14.50 0.80
CA VAL A 118 -13.24 14.00 0.13
C VAL A 118 -14.44 14.00 1.08
N ARG A 119 -14.23 13.57 2.32
CA ARG A 119 -15.27 13.55 3.37
C ARG A 119 -15.72 14.98 3.74
N ASP A 120 -14.78 15.92 3.75
CA ASP A 120 -15.06 17.32 4.16
C ASP A 120 -15.85 18.09 3.09
N LEU A 121 -15.63 17.78 1.80
CA LEU A 121 -16.18 18.55 0.67
C LEU A 121 -17.43 17.94 0.04
N TYR A 122 -17.66 16.63 0.17
CA TYR A 122 -18.68 15.94 -0.63
C TYR A 122 -19.57 15.03 0.21
N GLN A 123 -20.82 14.91 -0.20
CA GLN A 123 -21.73 13.89 0.32
C GLN A 123 -21.23 12.47 -0.08
N PRO A 124 -21.60 11.40 0.62
CA PRO A 124 -21.03 10.06 0.44
C PRO A 124 -21.01 9.57 -1.01
N THR A 125 -22.09 9.75 -1.77
CA THR A 125 -22.18 9.27 -3.16
C THR A 125 -21.26 10.06 -4.10
N GLU A 126 -21.24 11.38 -3.98
CA GLU A 126 -20.38 12.24 -4.78
C GLU A 126 -18.91 12.08 -4.36
N GLY A 127 -18.65 11.96 -3.05
CA GLY A 127 -17.34 11.68 -2.49
C GLY A 127 -16.73 10.38 -3.03
N ALA A 128 -17.53 9.32 -3.12
CA ALA A 128 -17.09 8.06 -3.74
C ALA A 128 -16.71 8.26 -5.22
N ARG A 129 -17.47 9.07 -5.96
CA ARG A 129 -17.18 9.40 -7.36
C ARG A 129 -15.87 10.20 -7.50
N MET A 130 -15.65 11.18 -6.62
CA MET A 130 -14.44 12.00 -6.62
C MET A 130 -13.21 11.20 -6.21
N MET A 131 -13.33 10.34 -5.19
CA MET A 131 -12.28 9.40 -4.80
C MET A 131 -11.91 8.45 -5.93
N SER A 132 -12.91 7.91 -6.65
CA SER A 132 -12.68 7.04 -7.81
C SER A 132 -11.87 7.74 -8.91
N LYS A 133 -12.14 9.04 -9.19
CA LYS A 133 -11.32 9.82 -10.13
C LYS A 133 -9.89 10.00 -9.63
N GLY A 134 -9.69 10.29 -8.33
CA GLY A 134 -8.37 10.38 -7.72
C GLY A 134 -7.59 9.06 -7.80
N LEU A 135 -8.26 7.94 -7.56
CA LEU A 135 -7.68 6.59 -7.70
C LEU A 135 -7.33 6.24 -9.16
N THR A 136 -8.05 6.78 -10.15
CA THR A 136 -7.65 6.65 -11.55
C THR A 136 -6.32 7.35 -11.80
N GLY A 137 -6.15 8.57 -11.26
CA GLY A 137 -4.88 9.29 -11.35
C GLY A 137 -3.73 8.55 -10.64
N LEU A 138 -3.97 8.01 -9.44
CA LEU A 138 -3.03 7.10 -8.78
C LEU A 138 -2.65 5.92 -9.69
N GLY A 139 -3.61 5.29 -10.35
CA GLY A 139 -3.36 4.15 -11.25
C GLY A 139 -2.43 4.52 -12.40
N VAL A 140 -2.63 5.67 -13.03
CA VAL A 140 -1.74 6.19 -14.09
C VAL A 140 -0.32 6.42 -13.56
N ILE A 141 -0.20 7.04 -12.38
CA ILE A 141 1.10 7.29 -11.72
C ILE A 141 1.79 5.95 -11.40
N ALA A 142 1.07 4.98 -10.84
CA ALA A 142 1.61 3.67 -10.50
C ALA A 142 2.11 2.91 -11.74
N CYS A 143 1.33 2.92 -12.83
CA CYS A 143 1.73 2.29 -14.10
C CYS A 143 3.02 2.91 -14.68
N ALA A 144 3.20 4.22 -14.55
CA ALA A 144 4.35 4.93 -15.08
C ALA A 144 5.60 4.84 -14.17
N SER A 145 5.41 4.61 -12.86
CA SER A 145 6.49 4.74 -11.86
C SER A 145 7.64 3.77 -12.10
N ALA A 146 7.40 2.47 -12.24
CA ALA A 146 8.46 1.48 -12.38
C ALA A 146 9.20 1.58 -13.73
N PRO A 147 8.54 1.75 -14.90
CA PRO A 147 9.23 2.02 -16.17
C PRO A 147 10.09 3.27 -16.12
N LEU A 148 9.57 4.37 -15.57
CA LEU A 148 10.31 5.62 -15.41
C LEU A 148 11.52 5.41 -14.50
N GLY A 149 11.35 4.71 -13.37
CA GLY A 149 12.44 4.41 -12.44
C GLY A 149 13.55 3.56 -13.07
N GLY A 150 13.17 2.56 -13.87
CA GLY A 150 14.10 1.73 -14.64
C GLY A 150 14.91 2.56 -15.64
N PHE A 151 14.23 3.35 -16.45
CA PHE A 151 14.87 4.24 -17.43
C PHE A 151 15.81 5.25 -16.79
N LEU A 152 15.38 5.94 -15.74
CA LEU A 152 16.21 6.91 -15.01
C LEU A 152 17.44 6.25 -14.37
N SER A 153 17.26 5.06 -13.80
CA SER A 153 18.35 4.30 -13.18
C SER A 153 19.37 3.76 -14.21
N ASP A 154 18.93 3.45 -15.43
CA ASP A 154 19.84 3.06 -16.53
C ASP A 154 20.62 4.25 -17.09
N LEU A 155 19.99 5.45 -17.15
CA LEU A 155 20.64 6.66 -17.69
C LEU A 155 21.73 7.20 -16.78
N MET A 156 21.44 7.48 -15.51
CA MET A 156 22.31 8.22 -14.60
C MET A 156 22.42 7.58 -13.21
N GLY A 157 22.01 6.32 -13.09
CA GLY A 157 22.12 5.57 -11.86
C GLY A 157 20.98 5.82 -10.85
N TRP A 158 21.04 5.12 -9.74
CA TRP A 158 19.96 5.05 -8.74
C TRP A 158 19.60 6.39 -8.08
N ARG A 159 20.56 7.33 -8.00
CA ARG A 159 20.33 8.66 -7.42
C ARG A 159 19.33 9.49 -8.21
N LEU A 160 19.30 9.36 -9.54
CA LEU A 160 18.33 10.07 -10.37
C LEU A 160 16.90 9.59 -10.11
N SER A 161 16.69 8.29 -9.85
CA SER A 161 15.40 7.77 -9.47
C SER A 161 14.90 8.36 -8.14
N LEU A 162 15.77 8.50 -7.13
CA LEU A 162 15.41 9.16 -5.86
C LEU A 162 15.15 10.66 -6.02
N MET A 163 15.92 11.34 -6.90
CA MET A 163 15.68 12.75 -7.21
C MET A 163 14.31 12.95 -7.86
N ALA A 164 13.89 12.07 -8.75
CA ALA A 164 12.57 12.13 -9.39
C ALA A 164 11.43 12.02 -8.35
N VAL A 165 11.60 11.20 -7.29
CA VAL A 165 10.67 11.16 -6.15
C VAL A 165 10.57 12.53 -5.48
N GLY A 166 11.71 13.20 -5.27
CA GLY A 166 11.78 14.55 -4.70
C GLY A 166 11.08 15.59 -5.58
N VAL A 167 11.29 15.54 -6.89
CA VAL A 167 10.63 16.42 -7.86
C VAL A 167 9.11 16.24 -7.83
N PHE A 168 8.61 15.01 -7.80
CA PHE A 168 7.18 14.74 -7.67
C PHE A 168 6.61 15.30 -6.36
N GLY A 169 7.34 15.12 -5.25
CA GLY A 169 6.98 15.72 -3.95
C GLY A 169 6.95 17.25 -3.99
N ALA A 170 7.93 17.89 -4.64
CA ALA A 170 7.99 19.34 -4.80
C ALA A 170 6.84 19.88 -5.66
N ILE A 171 6.48 19.20 -6.75
CA ILE A 171 5.30 19.55 -7.56
C ILE A 171 4.03 19.45 -6.71
N THR A 172 3.87 18.37 -5.94
CA THR A 172 2.73 18.18 -5.04
C THR A 172 2.65 19.28 -3.98
N LEU A 173 3.79 19.61 -3.35
CA LEU A 173 3.90 20.71 -2.39
C LEU A 173 3.53 22.04 -3.03
N GLY A 174 4.00 22.33 -4.25
CA GLY A 174 3.67 23.55 -5.00
C GLY A 174 2.18 23.69 -5.26
N VAL A 175 1.52 22.61 -5.70
CA VAL A 175 0.05 22.62 -5.91
C VAL A 175 -0.68 22.91 -4.61
N ILE A 176 -0.26 22.30 -3.49
CA ILE A 176 -0.87 22.52 -2.18
C ILE A 176 -0.63 23.96 -1.70
N ALA A 177 0.58 24.46 -1.81
CA ALA A 177 0.94 25.79 -1.31
C ALA A 177 0.17 26.92 -2.04
N TRP A 178 0.00 26.79 -3.37
CA TRP A 178 -0.56 27.85 -4.19
C TRP A 178 -2.05 27.76 -4.46
N ARG A 179 -2.61 26.54 -4.48
CA ARG A 179 -3.98 26.30 -4.96
C ARG A 179 -4.91 25.64 -3.97
N PHE A 180 -4.37 24.98 -2.93
CA PHE A 180 -5.19 24.24 -1.99
C PHE A 180 -5.69 25.18 -0.87
N GLU A 181 -7.02 25.19 -0.70
CA GLU A 181 -7.70 25.91 0.38
C GLU A 181 -8.06 24.95 1.52
N GLU A 182 -8.17 25.48 2.76
CA GLU A 182 -8.57 24.67 3.90
C GLU A 182 -9.98 24.12 3.71
N THR A 183 -10.13 22.80 3.92
CA THR A 183 -11.41 22.10 3.73
C THR A 183 -12.12 21.77 5.01
N LEU A 184 -11.43 21.83 6.16
CA LEU A 184 -12.00 21.53 7.45
C LEU A 184 -12.83 22.72 7.94
N ALA A 185 -14.16 22.54 7.98
CA ALA A 185 -15.10 23.60 8.42
C ALA A 185 -14.97 23.93 9.91
N ALA A 186 -14.76 22.91 10.77
CA ALA A 186 -14.64 23.09 12.22
C ALA A 186 -13.54 22.19 12.78
N LYS A 187 -12.58 22.78 13.48
CA LYS A 187 -11.49 22.07 14.15
C LYS A 187 -12.00 21.35 15.38
N ASN A 188 -11.50 20.13 15.63
CA ASN A 188 -11.82 19.34 16.82
C ASN A 188 -10.70 19.44 17.88
N PRO A 189 -10.85 20.26 18.94
CA PRO A 189 -9.81 20.39 19.98
C PRO A 189 -9.53 19.10 20.74
N ARG A 190 -10.50 18.18 20.78
CA ARG A 190 -10.42 16.91 21.52
C ARG A 190 -9.89 15.74 20.68
N ALA A 191 -9.57 15.96 19.41
CA ALA A 191 -9.12 14.91 18.49
C ALA A 191 -7.85 14.16 18.97
N LEU A 192 -7.02 14.79 19.80
CA LEU A 192 -5.78 14.21 20.33
C LEU A 192 -5.90 13.67 21.76
N GLN A 193 -7.10 13.50 22.30
CA GLN A 193 -7.26 12.95 23.65
C GLN A 193 -6.86 11.46 23.66
N PRO A 194 -5.80 11.05 24.44
CA PRO A 194 -5.27 9.68 24.38
C PRO A 194 -6.28 8.63 24.79
N SER A 195 -7.13 8.93 25.78
CA SER A 195 -8.14 8.00 26.31
C SER A 195 -9.19 7.65 25.25
N MET A 196 -9.61 8.62 24.43
CA MET A 196 -10.57 8.39 23.34
C MET A 196 -9.94 7.58 22.20
N LEU A 197 -8.68 7.89 21.84
CA LEU A 197 -7.96 7.19 20.77
C LEU A 197 -7.72 5.72 21.16
N LEU A 198 -7.16 5.48 22.36
CA LEU A 198 -6.90 4.13 22.84
C LEU A 198 -8.18 3.30 22.99
N GLY A 199 -9.25 3.88 23.55
CA GLY A 199 -10.56 3.20 23.66
C GLY A 199 -11.10 2.78 22.30
N THR A 200 -11.01 3.65 21.29
CA THR A 200 -11.42 3.35 19.93
C THR A 200 -10.61 2.21 19.32
N TRP A 201 -9.26 2.25 19.43
CA TRP A 201 -8.40 1.20 18.89
C TRP A 201 -8.60 -0.15 19.58
N VAL A 202 -8.79 -0.16 20.90
CA VAL A 202 -9.10 -1.40 21.64
C VAL A 202 -10.46 -1.99 21.19
N THR A 203 -11.47 -1.16 20.99
CA THR A 203 -12.79 -1.60 20.49
C THR A 203 -12.67 -2.22 19.11
N ILE A 204 -11.92 -1.60 18.19
CA ILE A 204 -11.68 -2.12 16.85
C ILE A 204 -10.91 -3.43 16.91
N ALA A 205 -9.81 -3.48 17.69
CA ALA A 205 -8.95 -4.65 17.81
C ALA A 205 -9.65 -5.88 18.46
N ARG A 206 -10.75 -5.69 19.20
CA ARG A 206 -11.53 -6.78 19.77
C ARG A 206 -12.58 -7.36 18.81
N ASN A 207 -12.78 -6.73 17.64
CA ASN A 207 -13.82 -7.16 16.71
C ASN A 207 -13.31 -8.28 15.78
N PRO A 208 -13.95 -9.46 15.74
CA PRO A 208 -13.49 -10.57 14.91
C PRO A 208 -13.66 -10.33 13.41
N THR A 209 -14.64 -9.53 12.98
CA THR A 209 -14.84 -9.15 11.58
C THR A 209 -13.68 -8.27 11.10
N PHE A 210 -13.17 -7.35 11.96
CA PHE A 210 -11.98 -6.56 11.67
C PHE A 210 -10.78 -7.45 11.34
N TRP A 211 -10.53 -8.48 12.16
CA TRP A 211 -9.39 -9.39 11.93
C TRP A 211 -9.59 -10.30 10.73
N ALA A 212 -10.81 -10.80 10.48
CA ALA A 212 -11.08 -11.65 9.33
C ALA A 212 -10.75 -10.95 8.01
N PHE A 213 -11.20 -9.72 7.84
CA PHE A 213 -10.94 -8.93 6.65
C PHE A 213 -9.58 -8.23 6.67
N GLY A 214 -9.14 -7.76 7.83
CA GLY A 214 -7.83 -7.15 8.01
C GLY A 214 -6.68 -8.11 7.71
N LEU A 215 -6.76 -9.37 8.18
CA LEU A 215 -5.77 -10.40 7.86
C LEU A 215 -5.82 -10.81 6.39
N LEU A 216 -7.00 -10.87 5.77
CA LEU A 216 -7.11 -11.11 4.33
C LEU A 216 -6.36 -10.05 3.53
N ALA A 217 -6.60 -8.77 3.82
CA ALA A 217 -5.91 -7.66 3.17
C ALA A 217 -4.39 -7.69 3.45
N THR A 218 -4.01 -8.00 4.70
CA THR A 218 -2.61 -8.09 5.13
C THR A 218 -1.87 -9.22 4.39
N CYS A 219 -2.41 -10.44 4.38
CA CYS A 219 -1.79 -11.57 3.67
C CYS A 219 -1.67 -11.29 2.16
N SER A 220 -2.72 -10.70 1.56
CA SER A 220 -2.71 -10.32 0.16
C SER A 220 -1.67 -9.25 -0.17
N TYR A 221 -1.52 -8.26 0.70
CA TYR A 221 -0.48 -7.23 0.55
C TYR A 221 0.93 -7.80 0.77
N CYS A 222 1.12 -8.69 1.74
CA CYS A 222 2.42 -9.34 1.99
C CYS A 222 2.88 -10.18 0.80
N GLY A 223 1.95 -10.85 0.09
CA GLY A 223 2.29 -11.54 -1.16
C GLY A 223 2.75 -10.57 -2.26
N LEU A 224 2.00 -9.47 -2.47
CA LEU A 224 2.43 -8.39 -3.36
C LEU A 224 3.77 -7.80 -2.93
N PHE A 225 3.95 -7.49 -1.64
CA PHE A 225 5.19 -6.93 -1.11
C PHE A 225 6.37 -7.88 -1.28
N THR A 226 6.18 -9.18 -1.09
CA THR A 226 7.20 -10.21 -1.38
C THR A 226 7.67 -10.11 -2.82
N PHE A 227 6.74 -9.95 -3.77
CA PHE A 227 7.09 -9.74 -5.17
C PHE A 227 7.85 -8.43 -5.35
N LEU A 228 7.32 -7.30 -4.89
CA LEU A 228 7.93 -5.99 -5.05
C LEU A 228 9.35 -5.93 -4.49
N ALA A 229 9.58 -6.52 -3.30
CA ALA A 229 10.85 -6.43 -2.60
C ALA A 229 11.92 -7.42 -3.14
N ALA A 230 11.50 -8.58 -3.67
CA ALA A 230 12.42 -9.61 -4.16
C ALA A 230 12.65 -9.54 -5.68
N SER A 231 11.64 -9.12 -6.45
CA SER A 231 11.69 -9.15 -7.93
C SER A 231 12.82 -8.33 -8.54
N PRO A 232 13.24 -7.14 -8.04
CA PRO A 232 14.37 -6.42 -8.64
C PRO A 232 15.65 -7.25 -8.64
N PHE A 233 15.92 -7.96 -7.55
CA PHE A 233 17.10 -8.83 -7.42
C PHE A 233 16.97 -10.07 -8.28
N VAL A 234 15.81 -10.70 -8.29
CA VAL A 234 15.58 -11.93 -9.09
C VAL A 234 15.62 -11.61 -10.59
N PHE A 235 14.89 -10.59 -11.06
CA PHE A 235 14.80 -10.30 -12.50
C PHE A 235 16.08 -9.66 -13.06
N ILE A 236 16.73 -8.77 -12.30
CA ILE A 236 17.91 -8.06 -12.78
C ILE A 236 19.20 -8.87 -12.53
N GLN A 237 19.40 -9.43 -11.33
CA GLN A 237 20.66 -10.11 -10.98
C GLN A 237 20.64 -11.61 -11.30
N VAL A 238 19.52 -12.32 -11.10
CA VAL A 238 19.46 -13.77 -11.37
C VAL A 238 19.10 -14.02 -12.84
N LEU A 239 18.08 -13.33 -13.38
CA LEU A 239 17.60 -13.53 -14.76
C LEU A 239 18.26 -12.61 -15.78
N GLY A 240 19.12 -11.64 -15.37
CA GLY A 240 19.91 -10.79 -16.24
C GLY A 240 19.14 -9.72 -17.03
N LEU A 241 17.93 -9.33 -16.62
CA LEU A 241 17.16 -8.32 -17.31
C LEU A 241 17.74 -6.92 -17.05
N SER A 242 17.60 -6.01 -18.04
CA SER A 242 17.88 -4.59 -17.80
C SER A 242 16.84 -3.98 -16.85
N LYS A 243 17.20 -2.88 -16.17
CA LYS A 243 16.30 -2.18 -15.24
C LYS A 243 15.07 -1.63 -15.98
N THR A 244 15.24 -1.15 -17.21
CA THR A 244 14.13 -0.71 -18.06
C THR A 244 13.21 -1.86 -18.44
N ALA A 245 13.73 -3.03 -18.83
CA ALA A 245 12.92 -4.22 -19.12
C ALA A 245 12.15 -4.69 -17.89
N TYR A 246 12.78 -4.70 -16.71
CA TYR A 246 12.11 -4.96 -15.44
C TYR A 246 10.96 -3.98 -15.18
N GLY A 247 11.18 -2.67 -15.37
CA GLY A 247 10.17 -1.65 -15.20
C GLY A 247 8.95 -1.86 -16.13
N LEU A 248 9.17 -2.25 -17.39
CA LEU A 248 8.11 -2.57 -18.35
C LEU A 248 7.30 -3.82 -17.92
N ILE A 249 7.97 -4.83 -17.40
CA ILE A 249 7.30 -6.02 -16.84
C ILE A 249 6.40 -5.62 -15.65
N MET A 250 6.89 -4.76 -14.77
CA MET A 250 6.10 -4.26 -13.64
C MET A 250 4.81 -3.53 -14.09
N MET A 251 4.84 -2.83 -15.21
CA MET A 251 3.64 -2.20 -15.77
C MET A 251 2.56 -3.22 -16.16
N THR A 252 2.94 -4.40 -16.68
CA THR A 252 1.98 -5.45 -17.09
C THR A 252 1.22 -6.04 -15.89
N MET A 253 1.85 -6.07 -14.71
CA MET A 253 1.24 -6.50 -13.46
C MET A 253 0.02 -5.64 -13.10
N SER A 254 0.09 -4.34 -13.34
CA SER A 254 -1.01 -3.41 -13.07
C SER A 254 -2.25 -3.71 -13.92
N ALA A 255 -2.08 -4.17 -15.16
CA ALA A 255 -3.19 -4.59 -16.01
C ALA A 255 -3.96 -5.77 -15.40
N SER A 256 -3.26 -6.77 -14.86
CA SER A 256 -3.88 -7.92 -14.19
C SER A 256 -4.61 -7.53 -12.92
N TYR A 257 -4.07 -6.59 -12.14
CA TYR A 257 -4.75 -6.02 -10.98
C TYR A 257 -6.05 -5.32 -11.38
N ILE A 258 -6.02 -4.49 -12.43
CA ILE A 258 -7.19 -3.80 -12.95
C ILE A 258 -8.26 -4.82 -13.40
N LEU A 259 -7.87 -5.86 -14.14
CA LEU A 259 -8.78 -6.94 -14.53
C LEU A 259 -9.41 -7.60 -13.30
N GLY A 260 -8.63 -7.89 -12.26
CA GLY A 260 -9.10 -8.40 -10.96
C GLY A 260 -10.16 -7.50 -10.33
N THR A 261 -9.99 -6.18 -10.39
CA THR A 261 -10.99 -5.24 -9.85
C THR A 261 -12.30 -5.22 -10.66
N PHE A 262 -12.24 -5.44 -11.97
CA PHE A 262 -13.45 -5.63 -12.79
C PHE A 262 -14.19 -6.92 -12.44
N ILE A 263 -13.45 -8.03 -12.28
CA ILE A 263 -13.99 -9.32 -11.83
C ILE A 263 -14.64 -9.16 -10.45
N CYS A 264 -13.97 -8.47 -9.51
CA CYS A 264 -14.50 -8.18 -8.19
C CYS A 264 -15.88 -7.52 -8.25
N ARG A 265 -16.01 -6.43 -9.02
CA ARG A 265 -17.29 -5.72 -9.15
C ARG A 265 -18.43 -6.60 -9.71
N ARG A 266 -18.13 -7.45 -10.70
CA ARG A 266 -19.11 -8.38 -11.25
C ARG A 266 -19.51 -9.47 -10.26
N LEU A 267 -18.53 -10.09 -9.61
CA LEU A 267 -18.80 -11.17 -8.67
C LEU A 267 -19.52 -10.67 -7.39
N LEU A 268 -19.21 -9.46 -6.93
CA LEU A 268 -19.89 -8.88 -5.75
C LEU A 268 -21.39 -8.73 -5.95
N LEU A 269 -21.83 -8.39 -7.17
CA LEU A 269 -23.25 -8.24 -7.50
C LEU A 269 -24.01 -9.58 -7.50
N VAL A 270 -23.31 -10.68 -7.81
CA VAL A 270 -23.95 -12.01 -7.97
C VAL A 270 -23.75 -12.88 -6.73
N LEU A 271 -22.54 -12.88 -6.15
CA LEU A 271 -22.17 -13.84 -5.10
C LEU A 271 -22.09 -13.22 -3.70
N GLY A 272 -22.08 -11.88 -3.60
CA GLY A 272 -21.79 -11.18 -2.33
C GLY A 272 -20.32 -11.32 -1.92
N VAL A 273 -19.93 -10.63 -0.83
CA VAL A 273 -18.51 -10.45 -0.43
C VAL A 273 -17.83 -11.78 -0.09
N ARG A 274 -18.45 -12.62 0.75
CA ARG A 274 -17.83 -13.86 1.26
C ARG A 274 -17.48 -14.82 0.13
N ARG A 275 -18.43 -15.11 -0.77
CA ARG A 275 -18.20 -16.03 -1.89
C ARG A 275 -17.25 -15.45 -2.93
N THR A 276 -17.33 -14.15 -3.20
CA THR A 276 -16.38 -13.45 -4.12
C THR A 276 -14.95 -13.59 -3.65
N VAL A 277 -14.70 -13.39 -2.36
CA VAL A 277 -13.37 -13.56 -1.75
C VAL A 277 -12.92 -15.03 -1.83
N ALA A 278 -13.81 -15.99 -1.60
CA ALA A 278 -13.48 -17.41 -1.69
C ALA A 278 -13.13 -17.86 -3.12
N VAL A 279 -13.82 -17.36 -4.13
CA VAL A 279 -13.47 -17.60 -5.56
C VAL A 279 -12.12 -16.99 -5.90
N ALA A 280 -11.86 -15.74 -5.49
CA ALA A 280 -10.59 -15.08 -5.73
C ALA A 280 -9.40 -15.79 -5.05
N ALA A 281 -9.62 -16.43 -3.90
CA ALA A 281 -8.62 -17.25 -3.24
C ALA A 281 -8.16 -18.43 -4.11
N GLY A 282 -9.04 -18.99 -4.94
CA GLY A 282 -8.69 -19.99 -5.93
C GLY A 282 -7.68 -19.46 -6.97
N PHE A 283 -7.87 -18.24 -7.47
CA PHE A 283 -6.91 -17.64 -8.41
C PHE A 283 -5.53 -17.43 -7.76
N THR A 284 -5.49 -16.90 -6.55
CA THR A 284 -4.21 -16.70 -5.83
C THR A 284 -3.52 -18.01 -5.52
N LEU A 285 -4.27 -19.04 -5.09
CA LEU A 285 -3.70 -20.35 -4.77
C LEU A 285 -3.12 -21.04 -6.01
N VAL A 286 -3.86 -21.05 -7.13
CA VAL A 286 -3.38 -21.61 -8.40
C VAL A 286 -2.15 -20.84 -8.88
N GLY A 287 -2.18 -19.50 -8.86
CA GLY A 287 -1.04 -18.68 -9.26
C GLY A 287 0.21 -18.95 -8.40
N GLY A 288 0.07 -18.89 -7.06
CA GLY A 288 1.21 -19.12 -6.17
C GLY A 288 1.74 -20.56 -6.22
N THR A 289 0.84 -21.56 -6.30
CA THR A 289 1.25 -22.98 -6.36
C THR A 289 1.95 -23.30 -7.68
N SER A 290 1.41 -22.86 -8.82
CA SER A 290 2.06 -23.11 -10.12
C SER A 290 3.43 -22.42 -10.20
N MET A 291 3.57 -21.20 -9.66
CA MET A 291 4.87 -20.52 -9.58
C MET A 291 5.87 -21.30 -8.71
N GLY A 292 5.44 -21.73 -7.52
CA GLY A 292 6.30 -22.50 -6.60
C GLY A 292 6.74 -23.85 -7.21
N VAL A 293 5.81 -24.58 -7.82
CA VAL A 293 6.10 -25.86 -8.48
C VAL A 293 7.08 -25.68 -9.65
N MET A 294 6.86 -24.69 -10.54
CA MET A 294 7.80 -24.42 -11.64
C MET A 294 9.21 -24.11 -11.13
N ALA A 295 9.33 -23.34 -10.04
CA ALA A 295 10.62 -23.02 -9.45
C ALA A 295 11.30 -24.24 -8.83
N LEU A 296 10.55 -25.16 -8.17
CA LEU A 296 11.08 -26.42 -7.64
C LEU A 296 11.52 -27.36 -8.76
N LEU A 297 10.89 -27.31 -9.94
CA LEU A 297 11.31 -28.04 -11.14
C LEU A 297 12.53 -27.42 -11.84
N GLY A 298 13.11 -26.35 -11.27
CA GLY A 298 14.30 -25.68 -11.80
C GLY A 298 14.05 -24.73 -12.97
N VAL A 299 12.80 -24.37 -13.26
CA VAL A 299 12.48 -23.43 -14.34
C VAL A 299 12.81 -22.01 -13.89
N GLN A 300 13.88 -21.44 -14.44
CA GLN A 300 14.36 -20.08 -14.18
C GLN A 300 14.05 -19.17 -15.36
N SER A 301 12.82 -18.71 -15.47
CA SER A 301 12.36 -17.84 -16.55
C SER A 301 11.45 -16.72 -16.02
N ALA A 302 11.58 -15.53 -16.58
CA ALA A 302 10.70 -14.41 -16.26
C ALA A 302 9.22 -14.76 -16.49
N TRP A 303 8.89 -15.48 -17.56
CA TRP A 303 7.53 -15.90 -17.86
C TRP A 303 6.99 -16.95 -16.90
N ALA A 304 7.84 -17.86 -16.41
CA ALA A 304 7.45 -18.85 -15.40
C ALA A 304 7.08 -18.20 -14.05
N ILE A 305 7.55 -16.99 -13.80
CA ILE A 305 7.17 -16.18 -12.64
C ILE A 305 5.95 -15.33 -12.99
N MET A 306 5.96 -14.60 -14.11
CA MET A 306 4.96 -13.57 -14.40
C MET A 306 3.58 -14.15 -14.75
N LEU A 307 3.50 -15.22 -15.55
CA LEU A 307 2.19 -15.79 -15.93
C LEU A 307 1.38 -16.26 -14.71
N PRO A 308 1.95 -17.05 -13.77
CA PRO A 308 1.27 -17.37 -12.52
C PRO A 308 1.00 -16.15 -11.64
N PHE A 309 1.92 -15.18 -11.63
CA PHE A 309 1.75 -13.96 -10.83
C PHE A 309 0.59 -13.10 -11.31
N TYR A 310 0.25 -13.11 -12.60
CA TYR A 310 -0.94 -12.42 -13.10
C TYR A 310 -2.22 -12.98 -12.47
N LEU A 311 -2.33 -14.30 -12.26
CA LEU A 311 -3.45 -14.90 -11.54
C LEU A 311 -3.49 -14.44 -10.07
N PHE A 312 -2.32 -14.40 -9.41
CA PHE A 312 -2.21 -13.84 -8.07
C PHE A 312 -2.71 -12.40 -8.03
N MET A 313 -2.31 -11.55 -8.98
CA MET A 313 -2.70 -10.14 -9.05
C MET A 313 -4.19 -9.94 -9.34
N MET A 314 -4.82 -10.81 -10.12
CA MET A 314 -6.27 -10.82 -10.30
C MET A 314 -6.99 -11.08 -8.97
N GLY A 315 -6.53 -12.07 -8.18
CA GLY A 315 -7.03 -12.33 -6.83
C GLY A 315 -6.78 -11.16 -5.88
N HIS A 316 -5.59 -10.56 -5.94
CA HIS A 316 -5.23 -9.37 -5.16
C HIS A 316 -6.19 -8.20 -5.44
N GLY A 317 -6.61 -8.00 -6.69
CA GLY A 317 -7.61 -7.02 -7.10
C GLY A 317 -9.00 -7.22 -6.48
N VAL A 318 -9.27 -8.41 -5.93
CA VAL A 318 -10.48 -8.72 -5.14
C VAL A 318 -10.21 -8.57 -3.64
N HIS A 319 -9.12 -9.19 -3.16
CA HIS A 319 -8.83 -9.29 -1.73
C HIS A 319 -8.57 -7.93 -1.08
N GLN A 320 -7.88 -7.02 -1.76
CA GLN A 320 -7.57 -5.70 -1.20
C GLN A 320 -8.83 -4.84 -0.97
N PRO A 321 -9.67 -4.56 -1.97
CA PRO A 321 -10.85 -3.73 -1.73
C PRO A 321 -11.85 -4.40 -0.80
N CYS A 322 -12.08 -5.72 -0.91
CA CYS A 322 -12.97 -6.45 0.00
C CYS A 322 -12.43 -6.51 1.42
N GLY A 323 -11.14 -6.73 1.60
CA GLY A 323 -10.49 -6.79 2.89
C GLY A 323 -10.49 -5.43 3.60
N GLN A 324 -10.10 -4.37 2.90
CA GLN A 324 -10.11 -3.02 3.49
C GLN A 324 -11.52 -2.54 3.84
N SER A 325 -12.49 -2.68 2.93
CA SER A 325 -13.87 -2.27 3.19
C SER A 325 -14.54 -3.12 4.28
N GLY A 326 -14.28 -4.44 4.28
CA GLY A 326 -14.81 -5.36 5.29
C GLY A 326 -14.25 -5.10 6.69
N ALA A 327 -12.97 -4.75 6.81
CA ALA A 327 -12.35 -4.39 8.10
C ALA A 327 -12.91 -3.08 8.68
N VAL A 328 -13.26 -2.12 7.82
CA VAL A 328 -13.80 -0.82 8.24
C VAL A 328 -15.31 -0.83 8.45
N GLY A 329 -16.01 -1.70 7.73
CA GLY A 329 -17.48 -1.76 7.70
C GLY A 329 -18.19 -1.75 9.06
N PRO A 330 -17.73 -2.50 10.09
CA PRO A 330 -18.35 -2.50 11.43
C PRO A 330 -18.23 -1.15 12.18
N PHE A 331 -17.41 -0.20 11.69
CA PHE A 331 -17.05 1.03 12.42
C PHE A 331 -17.36 2.31 11.63
N PRO A 332 -18.60 2.59 11.22
CA PRO A 332 -18.90 3.77 10.39
C PRO A 332 -18.51 5.10 11.05
N GLN A 333 -18.64 5.20 12.39
CA GLN A 333 -18.28 6.40 13.15
C GLN A 333 -16.77 6.50 13.43
N ALA A 334 -16.02 5.40 13.31
CA ALA A 334 -14.57 5.32 13.55
C ALA A 334 -13.82 4.77 12.32
N ALA A 335 -14.38 4.94 11.12
CA ALA A 335 -13.86 4.39 9.88
C ALA A 335 -12.40 4.79 9.61
N GLY A 336 -12.03 6.04 9.92
CA GLY A 336 -10.64 6.52 9.82
C GLY A 336 -9.68 5.78 10.75
N ALA A 337 -10.07 5.57 12.01
CA ALA A 337 -9.27 4.82 12.98
C ALA A 337 -9.13 3.34 12.59
N ALA A 338 -10.22 2.71 12.11
CA ALA A 338 -10.20 1.32 11.64
C ALA A 338 -9.31 1.15 10.40
N SER A 339 -9.39 2.07 9.44
CA SER A 339 -8.52 2.08 8.26
C SER A 339 -7.05 2.29 8.63
N ALA A 340 -6.75 3.19 9.58
CA ALA A 340 -5.39 3.45 10.05
C ALA A 340 -4.80 2.23 10.77
N LEU A 341 -5.58 1.58 11.64
CA LEU A 341 -5.15 0.38 12.35
C LEU A 341 -4.92 -0.80 11.39
N ALA A 342 -5.83 -1.02 10.43
CA ALA A 342 -5.65 -2.05 9.41
C ALA A 342 -4.40 -1.80 8.55
N GLY A 343 -4.17 -0.56 8.12
CA GLY A 343 -2.98 -0.16 7.41
C GLY A 343 -1.71 -0.36 8.23
N PHE A 344 -1.73 -0.04 9.51
CA PHE A 344 -0.60 -0.24 10.41
C PHE A 344 -0.24 -1.73 10.58
N VAL A 345 -1.23 -2.59 10.82
CA VAL A 345 -1.03 -4.05 10.89
C VAL A 345 -0.42 -4.58 9.59
N MET A 346 -0.91 -4.13 8.45
CA MET A 346 -0.42 -4.49 7.13
C MET A 346 1.06 -4.08 6.94
N MET A 347 1.45 -2.88 7.40
CA MET A 347 2.82 -2.39 7.27
C MET A 347 3.78 -3.09 8.25
N ILE A 348 3.34 -3.45 9.46
CA ILE A 348 4.13 -4.30 10.37
C ILE A 348 4.41 -5.65 9.72
N ALA A 349 3.39 -6.29 9.16
CA ALA A 349 3.57 -7.58 8.47
C ALA A 349 4.55 -7.46 7.29
N ALA A 350 4.43 -6.41 6.47
CA ALA A 350 5.37 -6.14 5.37
C ALA A 350 6.80 -5.91 5.88
N PHE A 351 6.98 -5.22 7.01
CA PHE A 351 8.28 -5.04 7.64
C PHE A 351 8.91 -6.38 8.04
N LEU A 352 8.15 -7.29 8.65
CA LEU A 352 8.62 -8.63 9.03
C LEU A 352 8.97 -9.47 7.78
N VAL A 353 8.17 -9.38 6.72
CA VAL A 353 8.46 -10.03 5.43
C VAL A 353 9.77 -9.50 4.84
N GLY A 354 10.00 -8.19 4.89
CA GLY A 354 11.26 -7.60 4.41
C GLY A 354 12.48 -8.09 5.20
N GLY A 355 12.35 -8.25 6.50
CA GLY A 355 13.40 -8.84 7.34
C GLY A 355 13.71 -10.30 6.96
N TRP A 356 12.68 -11.10 6.68
CA TRP A 356 12.84 -12.46 6.16
C TRP A 356 13.49 -12.48 4.76
N LEU A 357 13.02 -11.61 3.86
CA LEU A 357 13.57 -11.49 2.50
C LEU A 357 15.05 -11.07 2.52
N GLY A 358 15.43 -10.14 3.40
CA GLY A 358 16.82 -9.71 3.54
C GLY A 358 17.77 -10.85 3.85
N LYS A 359 17.33 -11.86 4.61
CA LYS A 359 18.09 -13.07 4.89
C LYS A 359 18.03 -14.07 3.72
N SER A 360 16.84 -14.30 3.17
CA SER A 360 16.59 -15.30 2.13
C SER A 360 17.22 -14.94 0.78
N LEU A 361 17.36 -13.64 0.48
CA LEU A 361 17.97 -13.13 -0.76
C LEU A 361 19.50 -12.95 -0.65
N ALA A 362 20.11 -13.17 0.53
CA ALA A 362 21.55 -12.98 0.71
C ALA A 362 22.41 -13.88 -0.22
N ALA A 363 21.92 -15.06 -0.59
CA ALA A 363 22.58 -15.93 -1.56
C ALA A 363 22.70 -15.32 -2.96
N ILE A 364 21.79 -14.42 -3.36
CA ILE A 364 21.88 -13.71 -4.65
C ILE A 364 23.11 -12.81 -4.65
N GLN A 365 23.40 -12.15 -3.55
CA GLN A 365 24.56 -11.27 -3.41
C GLN A 365 25.89 -12.07 -3.47
N ALA A 366 25.87 -13.34 -3.03
CA ALA A 366 27.00 -14.27 -3.11
C ALA A 366 27.13 -14.94 -4.50
N GLY A 367 26.30 -14.60 -5.49
CA GLY A 367 26.32 -15.20 -6.83
C GLY A 367 25.73 -16.60 -6.94
N THR A 368 25.14 -17.15 -5.85
CA THR A 368 24.50 -18.48 -5.79
C THR A 368 22.99 -18.38 -5.68
N GLY A 369 22.43 -17.20 -5.97
CA GLY A 369 21.00 -16.92 -5.79
C GLY A 369 20.12 -17.63 -6.80
N THR A 370 18.91 -17.94 -6.36
CA THR A 370 17.87 -18.59 -7.17
C THR A 370 16.57 -17.78 -7.10
N VAL A 371 15.59 -18.16 -7.91
CA VAL A 371 14.23 -17.59 -7.88
C VAL A 371 13.40 -18.03 -6.66
N LEU A 372 13.87 -19.05 -5.91
CA LEU A 372 13.13 -19.71 -4.83
C LEU A 372 12.65 -18.77 -3.69
N PRO A 373 13.42 -17.80 -3.20
CA PRO A 373 12.92 -16.91 -2.15
C PRO A 373 11.68 -16.13 -2.58
N LEU A 374 11.66 -15.65 -3.83
CA LEU A 374 10.52 -14.96 -4.41
C LEU A 374 9.30 -15.88 -4.56
N THR A 375 9.49 -17.02 -5.21
CA THR A 375 8.39 -17.92 -5.59
C THR A 375 7.80 -18.64 -4.38
N ASN A 376 8.62 -19.13 -3.45
CA ASN A 376 8.16 -19.75 -2.21
C ASN A 376 7.47 -18.75 -1.28
N GLY A 377 7.94 -17.53 -1.22
CA GLY A 377 7.28 -16.49 -0.45
C GLY A 377 5.88 -16.17 -0.98
N ILE A 378 5.71 -16.06 -2.29
CA ILE A 378 4.38 -15.84 -2.90
C ILE A 378 3.49 -17.07 -2.71
N TRP A 379 4.04 -18.28 -2.85
CA TRP A 379 3.30 -19.52 -2.59
C TRP A 379 2.79 -19.59 -1.15
N PHE A 380 3.65 -19.30 -0.18
CA PHE A 380 3.27 -19.23 1.24
C PHE A 380 2.10 -18.25 1.45
N TRP A 381 2.21 -17.03 0.92
CA TRP A 381 1.13 -16.04 1.07
C TRP A 381 -0.14 -16.45 0.34
N SER A 382 -0.06 -17.12 -0.80
CA SER A 382 -1.22 -17.66 -1.52
C SER A 382 -1.99 -18.68 -0.67
N VAL A 383 -1.29 -19.55 0.05
CA VAL A 383 -1.90 -20.49 1.02
C VAL A 383 -2.54 -19.73 2.18
N MET A 384 -1.84 -18.76 2.77
CA MET A 384 -2.37 -17.97 3.90
C MET A 384 -3.60 -17.14 3.51
N ILE A 385 -3.62 -16.55 2.30
CA ILE A 385 -4.80 -15.87 1.76
C ILE A 385 -5.97 -16.83 1.65
N SER A 386 -5.74 -18.01 1.07
CA SER A 386 -6.78 -19.01 0.86
C SER A 386 -7.34 -19.55 2.18
N LEU A 387 -6.49 -19.84 3.15
CA LEU A 387 -6.91 -20.23 4.49
C LEU A 387 -7.77 -19.13 5.14
N THR A 388 -7.32 -17.88 5.10
CA THR A 388 -8.08 -16.74 5.66
C THR A 388 -9.41 -16.55 4.95
N ALA A 389 -9.43 -16.63 3.62
CA ALA A 389 -10.62 -16.44 2.79
C ALA A 389 -11.66 -17.54 3.01
N TRP A 390 -11.22 -18.80 3.15
CA TRP A 390 -12.11 -19.96 3.27
C TRP A 390 -12.51 -20.31 4.71
N THR A 391 -11.82 -19.74 5.72
CA THR A 391 -12.15 -19.97 7.14
C THR A 391 -12.66 -18.70 7.82
N LEU A 392 -11.77 -17.73 8.10
CA LEU A 392 -12.10 -16.55 8.90
C LEU A 392 -13.17 -15.67 8.25
N VAL A 393 -13.02 -15.38 6.93
CA VAL A 393 -13.99 -14.56 6.22
C VAL A 393 -15.33 -15.29 6.10
N GLN A 394 -15.36 -16.62 5.92
CA GLN A 394 -16.62 -17.36 5.88
C GLN A 394 -17.31 -17.38 7.25
N ARG A 395 -16.55 -17.38 8.35
CA ARG A 395 -17.11 -17.45 9.70
C ARG A 395 -17.54 -16.07 10.24
N PHE A 396 -16.74 -15.03 10.00
CA PHE A 396 -16.90 -13.71 10.63
C PHE A 396 -17.22 -12.59 9.64
N GLY A 397 -17.35 -12.89 8.35
CA GLY A 397 -17.53 -11.90 7.27
C GLY A 397 -18.96 -11.40 7.07
N ASP A 398 -19.91 -11.71 7.94
CA ASP A 398 -21.25 -11.15 7.89
C ASP A 398 -21.23 -9.72 8.44
N ASN A 399 -21.16 -8.74 7.54
CA ASN A 399 -21.30 -7.31 7.83
C ASN A 399 -22.78 -6.93 8.05
N ARG A 400 -23.56 -7.69 8.80
CA ARG A 400 -24.85 -7.18 9.24
C ARG A 400 -24.59 -6.15 10.33
N PRO A 401 -25.05 -4.88 10.20
CA PRO A 401 -25.08 -3.98 11.34
C PRO A 401 -25.80 -4.72 12.45
N GLY A 402 -25.17 -4.77 13.63
CA GLY A 402 -25.84 -5.34 14.81
C GLY A 402 -27.21 -4.66 14.97
N PRO A 403 -28.23 -5.35 15.55
CA PRO A 403 -29.53 -4.75 15.77
C PRO A 403 -29.30 -3.39 16.42
N GLU A 404 -29.78 -2.32 15.76
CA GLU A 404 -29.82 -0.99 16.37
C GLU A 404 -30.43 -1.19 17.76
N ARG A 405 -29.68 -0.86 18.81
CA ARG A 405 -30.28 -0.71 20.13
C ARG A 405 -31.33 0.39 19.96
N THR A 406 -32.56 -0.03 19.76
CA THR A 406 -33.71 0.86 19.83
C THR A 406 -33.58 1.60 21.14
N ALA A 407 -33.34 2.92 21.04
CA ALA A 407 -33.40 3.79 22.21
C ALA A 407 -34.75 3.50 22.90
N PRO A 408 -34.78 3.34 24.23
CA PRO A 408 -36.05 3.13 24.93
C PRO A 408 -36.95 4.29 24.53
N ALA A 409 -38.17 3.95 24.04
CA ALA A 409 -39.17 4.92 23.71
C ALA A 409 -39.36 5.80 24.95
N THR A 410 -39.04 7.09 24.82
CA THR A 410 -39.34 8.09 25.83
C THR A 410 -40.87 8.05 26.06
N ALA A 411 -41.25 7.52 27.22
CA ALA A 411 -42.64 7.59 27.66
C ALA A 411 -43.07 9.06 27.62
N THR A 412 -44.04 9.37 26.79
CA THR A 412 -44.78 10.63 26.82
C THR A 412 -45.53 10.70 28.15
N PRO A 413 -45.29 11.72 28.98
CA PRO A 413 -46.14 11.94 30.13
C PRO A 413 -47.52 12.41 29.63
N GLY A 414 -48.59 11.68 30.05
CA GLY A 414 -49.98 12.05 29.90
C GLY A 414 -50.40 13.20 30.84
#